data_43bbb3ec9da1c2c27196063b533c1bf5
#
_entry.id   43bbb3ec9da1c2c27196063b533c1bf5
#
_cell.length_a   1.000
_cell.length_b   1.000
_cell.length_c   1.000
_cell.angle_alpha   90.00
_cell.angle_beta   90.00
_cell.angle_gamma   90.00
#
_symmetry.space_group_name_H-M   'P 1'
#
loop_
_entity.id
_entity.type
_entity.pdbx_description
1 polymer ?
#
loop_
_entity_poly.entity_id
_entity_poly.type
_entity_poly.pdbx_seq_one_letter_code
_entity_poly.pdbx_strand_id
1 'polypeptide(L)'
;MSAAFGIKADAATHPGRMPLASLAWDARPARAGVVVLVLHGGAIDGRQPNRVWSHNVIRMLPFARALAKVPGPIAVARLRMRYRGWNGDEASPLLDTRWALQQLRADYPGRPIALVGHSMGGRVALHLGDEPDVRLVLGLSPWIAKGDPRPGAGRRTVLIHGDRDVICPLWGSRHTVDELLAQGREAALIRVARSDHAMLLRAGLWTKLVTEVVQVAFADELGGGAGDAGRDGPGPHDPAATPVDRVDAVVQTAVQRGGILDL
;
A
#
# COMPACT_ATOMS: atom_id res chain seq x y z
N MET A 1 15.60 -25.82 -22.80
CA MET A 1 14.35 -25.16 -23.23
C MET A 1 14.33 -23.79 -22.56
N SER A 2 14.60 -22.75 -23.34
CA SER A 2 14.83 -21.38 -22.88
C SER A 2 13.48 -20.65 -22.72
N ALA A 3 13.12 -20.23 -21.53
CA ALA A 3 11.95 -19.38 -21.28
C ALA A 3 12.32 -17.93 -21.63
N ALA A 4 11.83 -17.47 -22.77
CA ALA A 4 12.01 -16.10 -23.22
C ALA A 4 11.25 -15.13 -22.30
N PHE A 5 11.99 -14.30 -21.55
CA PHE A 5 11.48 -13.10 -20.90
C PHE A 5 11.04 -12.10 -21.99
N GLY A 6 9.75 -12.05 -22.25
CA GLY A 6 9.15 -11.06 -23.15
C GLY A 6 9.13 -9.68 -22.48
N ILE A 7 10.23 -8.95 -22.54
CA ILE A 7 10.25 -7.50 -22.35
C ILE A 7 9.59 -6.90 -23.59
N LYS A 8 8.29 -6.58 -23.49
CA LYS A 8 7.67 -5.73 -24.51
C LYS A 8 8.36 -4.36 -24.47
N ALA A 9 9.00 -4.05 -25.59
CA ALA A 9 9.70 -2.80 -25.79
C ALA A 9 8.86 -1.60 -25.37
N ASP A 10 9.46 -0.74 -24.58
CA ASP A 10 8.94 0.57 -24.19
C ASP A 10 8.68 1.36 -25.48
N ALA A 11 7.40 1.70 -25.74
CA ALA A 11 7.03 2.46 -26.91
C ALA A 11 7.79 3.80 -26.87
N ALA A 12 8.70 3.99 -27.81
CA ALA A 12 9.45 5.22 -28.01
C ALA A 12 8.48 6.41 -27.94
N THR A 13 8.79 7.38 -27.07
CA THR A 13 8.03 8.61 -26.91
C THR A 13 8.06 9.40 -28.22
N HIS A 14 7.02 9.26 -29.01
CA HIS A 14 6.78 10.19 -30.13
C HIS A 14 6.41 11.57 -29.53
N PRO A 15 7.04 12.66 -29.98
CA PRO A 15 6.65 14.00 -29.56
C PRO A 15 5.18 14.22 -29.96
N GLY A 16 4.31 14.43 -28.95
CA GLY A 16 2.89 14.67 -29.13
C GLY A 16 1.93 13.63 -28.56
N ARG A 17 2.39 12.43 -28.16
CA ARG A 17 1.52 11.44 -27.52
C ARG A 17 1.50 11.63 -26.00
N MET A 18 0.31 11.84 -25.44
CA MET A 18 0.13 11.92 -23.99
C MET A 18 0.67 10.65 -23.32
N PRO A 19 1.43 10.77 -22.21
CA PRO A 19 1.88 9.59 -21.48
C PRO A 19 0.67 8.84 -20.91
N LEU A 20 0.74 7.49 -20.94
CA LEU A 20 -0.32 6.64 -20.45
C LEU A 20 0.08 6.00 -19.12
N ALA A 21 -0.91 5.83 -18.25
CA ALA A 21 -0.78 4.95 -17.10
C ALA A 21 -0.59 3.51 -17.56
N SER A 22 0.10 2.69 -16.77
CA SER A 22 0.28 1.27 -17.09
C SER A 22 0.34 0.42 -15.84
N LEU A 23 -0.17 -0.82 -15.95
CA LEU A 23 -0.07 -1.85 -14.93
C LEU A 23 1.06 -2.81 -15.25
N ALA A 24 1.83 -3.19 -14.22
CA ALA A 24 2.81 -4.26 -14.26
C ALA A 24 2.45 -5.29 -13.17
N TRP A 25 2.35 -6.56 -13.55
CA TRP A 25 2.02 -7.63 -12.64
C TRP A 25 3.28 -8.25 -12.01
N ASP A 26 3.27 -8.41 -10.71
CA ASP A 26 4.27 -9.18 -9.96
C ASP A 26 3.74 -10.58 -9.60
N ALA A 27 2.41 -10.72 -9.44
CA ALA A 27 1.70 -12.00 -9.39
C ALA A 27 0.35 -11.85 -10.09
N ARG A 28 0.03 -12.78 -11.00
CA ARG A 28 -1.24 -12.80 -11.76
C ARG A 28 -1.77 -14.24 -11.88
N PRO A 29 -2.26 -14.84 -10.78
CA PRO A 29 -2.83 -16.17 -10.82
C PRO A 29 -4.14 -16.18 -11.61
N ALA A 30 -4.58 -17.35 -12.09
CA ALA A 30 -5.86 -17.49 -12.79
C ALA A 30 -7.06 -17.18 -11.89
N ARG A 31 -6.92 -17.37 -10.59
CA ARG A 31 -7.90 -17.02 -9.56
C ARG A 31 -7.19 -16.33 -8.40
N ALA A 32 -7.73 -15.23 -7.95
CA ALA A 32 -7.22 -14.52 -6.77
C ALA A 32 -8.31 -14.49 -5.68
N GLY A 33 -7.89 -14.61 -4.41
CA GLY A 33 -8.72 -14.32 -3.24
C GLY A 33 -8.72 -12.82 -2.96
N VAL A 34 -7.55 -12.19 -3.12
CA VAL A 34 -7.35 -10.75 -2.93
C VAL A 34 -6.49 -10.16 -4.05
N VAL A 35 -6.73 -8.90 -4.38
CA VAL A 35 -5.95 -8.13 -5.36
C VAL A 35 -5.25 -6.98 -4.65
N VAL A 36 -3.94 -6.85 -4.82
CA VAL A 36 -3.15 -5.75 -4.26
C VAL A 36 -2.71 -4.81 -5.38
N LEU A 37 -3.07 -3.54 -5.25
CA LEU A 37 -2.60 -2.47 -6.14
C LEU A 37 -1.55 -1.62 -5.42
N VAL A 38 -0.34 -1.66 -5.93
CA VAL A 38 0.80 -0.92 -5.37
C VAL A 38 0.97 0.41 -6.10
N LEU A 39 0.99 1.51 -5.33
CA LEU A 39 0.98 2.89 -5.79
C LEU A 39 2.28 3.59 -5.38
N HIS A 40 3.01 4.12 -6.36
CA HIS A 40 4.26 4.82 -6.08
C HIS A 40 4.07 6.28 -5.64
N GLY A 41 5.09 6.86 -5.03
CA GLY A 41 5.16 8.27 -4.68
C GLY A 41 5.30 9.18 -5.90
N GLY A 42 5.24 10.49 -5.64
CA GLY A 42 5.37 11.52 -6.68
C GLY A 42 5.72 12.87 -6.09
N ALA A 43 5.42 13.92 -6.83
CA ALA A 43 5.62 15.32 -6.46
C ALA A 43 4.27 16.04 -6.30
N ILE A 44 4.31 17.26 -5.78
CA ILE A 44 3.14 18.14 -5.73
C ILE A 44 2.70 18.46 -7.17
N ASP A 45 3.66 18.89 -8.00
CA ASP A 45 3.42 19.23 -9.39
C ASP A 45 4.46 18.58 -10.31
N GLY A 46 4.07 18.26 -11.53
CA GLY A 46 4.95 17.72 -12.55
C GLY A 46 4.23 16.91 -13.60
N ARG A 47 4.23 17.41 -14.83
CA ARG A 47 3.63 16.73 -15.99
C ARG A 47 4.63 15.91 -16.81
N GLN A 48 5.88 15.77 -16.29
CA GLN A 48 6.83 14.86 -16.89
C GLN A 48 6.33 13.42 -16.70
N PRO A 49 6.49 12.57 -17.72
CA PRO A 49 6.09 11.17 -17.64
C PRO A 49 6.91 10.40 -16.59
N ASN A 50 6.25 9.52 -15.86
CA ASN A 50 6.95 8.51 -15.08
C ASN A 50 7.52 7.45 -16.00
N ARG A 51 8.79 7.13 -15.80
CA ARG A 51 9.48 6.05 -16.50
C ARG A 51 9.63 4.85 -15.58
N VAL A 52 9.78 3.65 -16.14
CA VAL A 52 9.94 2.41 -15.37
C VAL A 52 11.13 2.46 -14.41
N TRP A 53 12.14 3.25 -14.73
CA TRP A 53 13.35 3.49 -13.91
C TRP A 53 13.27 4.72 -13.00
N SER A 54 12.13 5.43 -12.95
CA SER A 54 11.96 6.53 -11.98
C SER A 54 12.06 5.98 -10.55
N HIS A 55 12.83 6.66 -9.68
CA HIS A 55 13.10 6.10 -8.34
C HIS A 55 11.83 5.89 -7.53
N ASN A 56 10.79 6.71 -7.71
CA ASN A 56 9.51 6.51 -7.04
C ASN A 56 8.86 5.17 -7.46
N VAL A 57 8.96 4.80 -8.74
CA VAL A 57 8.44 3.53 -9.28
C VAL A 57 9.27 2.37 -8.77
N ILE A 58 10.62 2.47 -8.87
CA ILE A 58 11.54 1.40 -8.43
C ILE A 58 11.43 1.14 -6.93
N ARG A 59 11.20 2.16 -6.11
CA ARG A 59 11.06 2.06 -4.65
C ARG A 59 9.98 1.06 -4.25
N MET A 60 8.92 0.92 -5.05
CA MET A 60 7.82 0.01 -4.73
C MET A 60 8.05 -1.44 -5.16
N LEU A 61 9.13 -1.73 -5.92
CA LEU A 61 9.45 -3.09 -6.36
C LEU A 61 9.67 -4.10 -5.22
N PRO A 62 10.44 -3.78 -4.16
CA PRO A 62 10.63 -4.72 -3.05
C PRO A 62 9.30 -5.12 -2.39
N PHE A 63 8.40 -4.17 -2.17
CA PHE A 63 7.09 -4.40 -1.57
C PHE A 63 6.23 -5.30 -2.47
N ALA A 64 6.12 -4.97 -3.75
CA ALA A 64 5.33 -5.76 -4.69
C ALA A 64 5.86 -7.19 -4.83
N ARG A 65 7.19 -7.36 -4.91
CA ARG A 65 7.82 -8.68 -4.98
C ARG A 65 7.65 -9.50 -3.71
N ALA A 66 7.65 -8.86 -2.55
CA ALA A 66 7.39 -9.54 -1.28
C ALA A 66 5.92 -9.94 -1.15
N LEU A 67 5.00 -9.05 -1.50
CA LEU A 67 3.57 -9.34 -1.55
C LEU A 67 3.25 -10.50 -2.52
N ALA A 68 3.92 -10.57 -3.66
CA ALA A 68 3.76 -11.66 -4.62
C ALA A 68 4.23 -13.03 -4.09
N LYS A 69 4.97 -13.06 -2.97
CA LYS A 69 5.42 -14.28 -2.29
C LYS A 69 4.58 -14.64 -1.07
N VAL A 70 3.61 -13.81 -0.71
CA VAL A 70 2.66 -14.11 0.36
C VAL A 70 1.92 -15.41 0.01
N PRO A 71 1.85 -16.38 0.94
CA PRO A 71 1.10 -17.62 0.69
C PRO A 71 -0.38 -17.34 0.40
N GLY A 72 -0.95 -18.11 -0.51
CA GLY A 72 -2.36 -18.01 -0.88
C GLY A 72 -2.61 -17.38 -2.27
N PRO A 73 -3.87 -17.29 -2.68
CA PRO A 73 -4.27 -16.84 -4.01
C PRO A 73 -4.28 -15.29 -4.10
N ILE A 74 -3.10 -14.68 -4.10
CA ILE A 74 -2.92 -13.23 -4.17
C ILE A 74 -2.53 -12.77 -5.58
N ALA A 75 -3.21 -11.74 -6.09
CA ALA A 75 -2.79 -11.02 -7.29
C ALA A 75 -2.13 -9.70 -6.89
N VAL A 76 -1.01 -9.35 -7.49
CA VAL A 76 -0.24 -8.14 -7.16
C VAL A 76 0.10 -7.39 -8.44
N ALA A 77 -0.41 -6.15 -8.55
CA ALA A 77 -0.13 -5.26 -9.66
C ALA A 77 0.47 -3.93 -9.15
N ARG A 78 1.37 -3.37 -9.92
CA ARG A 78 1.93 -2.02 -9.70
C ARG A 78 1.41 -1.07 -10.75
N LEU A 79 0.87 0.06 -10.32
CA LEU A 79 0.52 1.15 -11.21
C LEU A 79 1.73 2.05 -11.45
N ARG A 80 2.05 2.31 -12.71
CA ARG A 80 2.88 3.43 -13.12
C ARG A 80 1.95 4.55 -13.57
N MET A 81 1.82 5.59 -12.74
CA MET A 81 1.02 6.77 -13.04
C MET A 81 1.63 7.52 -14.22
N ARG A 82 0.81 8.15 -15.06
CA ARG A 82 1.27 8.86 -16.28
C ARG A 82 2.22 10.01 -15.94
N TYR A 83 1.91 10.81 -14.93
CA TYR A 83 2.67 12.00 -14.54
C TYR A 83 3.35 11.83 -13.18
N ARG A 84 4.41 12.63 -12.96
CA ARG A 84 5.15 12.62 -11.69
C ARG A 84 4.41 13.33 -10.56
N GLY A 85 3.55 14.31 -10.87
CA GLY A 85 2.89 15.18 -9.90
C GLY A 85 1.43 14.85 -9.65
N TRP A 86 0.94 15.38 -8.52
CA TRP A 86 -0.49 15.41 -8.20
C TRP A 86 -1.25 16.36 -9.14
N ASN A 87 -0.65 17.50 -9.45
CA ASN A 87 -1.12 18.53 -10.40
C ASN A 87 -2.41 19.22 -9.97
N GLY A 88 -2.46 19.71 -8.73
CA GLY A 88 -3.55 20.51 -8.22
C GLY A 88 -4.92 19.84 -8.33
N ASP A 89 -5.91 20.58 -8.83
CA ASP A 89 -7.30 20.09 -8.95
C ASP A 89 -7.47 18.99 -10.01
N GLU A 90 -6.52 18.85 -10.96
CA GLU A 90 -6.54 17.74 -11.91
C GLU A 90 -6.44 16.40 -11.19
N ALA A 91 -5.68 16.35 -10.09
CA ALA A 91 -5.45 15.15 -9.29
C ALA A 91 -5.19 13.91 -10.17
N SER A 92 -4.33 14.08 -11.18
CA SER A 92 -4.12 13.09 -12.25
C SER A 92 -3.80 11.68 -11.75
N PRO A 93 -3.15 11.45 -10.57
CA PRO A 93 -2.96 10.13 -10.01
C PRO A 93 -4.27 9.42 -9.64
N LEU A 94 -5.32 10.15 -9.27
CA LEU A 94 -6.63 9.55 -8.97
C LEU A 94 -7.28 8.99 -10.23
N LEU A 95 -7.18 9.71 -11.35
CA LEU A 95 -7.70 9.25 -12.65
C LEU A 95 -7.00 7.97 -13.11
N ASP A 96 -5.66 7.95 -12.98
CA ASP A 96 -4.85 6.79 -13.35
C ASP A 96 -5.17 5.57 -12.46
N THR A 97 -5.41 5.81 -11.17
CA THR A 97 -5.72 4.73 -10.23
C THR A 97 -7.15 4.21 -10.44
N ARG A 98 -8.14 5.06 -10.73
CA ARG A 98 -9.48 4.60 -11.10
C ARG A 98 -9.46 3.75 -12.38
N TRP A 99 -8.68 4.15 -13.39
CA TRP A 99 -8.45 3.33 -14.57
C TRP A 99 -7.87 1.97 -14.19
N ALA A 100 -6.84 1.94 -13.33
CA ALA A 100 -6.24 0.69 -12.87
C ALA A 100 -7.25 -0.20 -12.13
N LEU A 101 -8.06 0.38 -11.23
CA LEU A 101 -9.11 -0.35 -10.52
C LEU A 101 -10.13 -0.98 -11.47
N GLN A 102 -10.50 -0.29 -12.55
CA GLN A 102 -11.38 -0.85 -13.57
C GLN A 102 -10.75 -2.08 -14.26
N GLN A 103 -9.43 -2.03 -14.57
CA GLN A 103 -8.73 -3.17 -15.15
C GLN A 103 -8.67 -4.36 -14.17
N LEU A 104 -8.39 -4.09 -12.88
CA LEU A 104 -8.36 -5.13 -11.85
C LEU A 104 -9.71 -5.80 -11.65
N ARG A 105 -10.80 -5.02 -11.66
CA ARG A 105 -12.18 -5.53 -11.58
C ARG A 105 -12.56 -6.38 -12.78
N ALA A 106 -12.07 -6.03 -13.97
CA ALA A 106 -12.29 -6.84 -15.17
C ALA A 106 -11.54 -8.19 -15.10
N ASP A 107 -10.31 -8.18 -14.59
CA ASP A 107 -9.49 -9.38 -14.43
C ASP A 107 -9.95 -10.27 -13.25
N TYR A 108 -10.41 -9.66 -12.15
CA TYR A 108 -10.79 -10.33 -10.90
C TYR A 108 -12.10 -9.78 -10.33
N PRO A 109 -13.24 -10.07 -10.97
CA PRO A 109 -14.53 -9.51 -10.57
C PRO A 109 -14.92 -9.90 -9.14
N GLY A 110 -15.39 -8.92 -8.35
CA GLY A 110 -15.88 -9.10 -6.98
C GLY A 110 -14.82 -9.48 -5.96
N ARG A 111 -13.53 -9.37 -6.29
CA ARG A 111 -12.46 -9.65 -5.31
C ARG A 111 -12.11 -8.41 -4.50
N PRO A 112 -11.87 -8.56 -3.18
CA PRO A 112 -11.44 -7.45 -2.35
C PRO A 112 -10.09 -6.91 -2.83
N ILE A 113 -9.94 -5.58 -2.74
CA ILE A 113 -8.74 -4.87 -3.19
C ILE A 113 -8.06 -4.21 -1.99
N ALA A 114 -6.74 -4.39 -1.91
CA ALA A 114 -5.85 -3.63 -1.05
C ALA A 114 -5.15 -2.54 -1.88
N LEU A 115 -5.21 -1.28 -1.42
CA LEU A 115 -4.39 -0.19 -1.95
C LEU A 115 -3.16 -0.01 -1.06
N VAL A 116 -1.98 -0.25 -1.60
CA VAL A 116 -0.70 -0.08 -0.89
C VAL A 116 0.05 1.09 -1.52
N GLY A 117 0.14 2.22 -0.83
CA GLY A 117 0.66 3.44 -1.43
C GLY A 117 1.72 4.15 -0.60
N HIS A 118 2.81 4.60 -1.25
CA HIS A 118 3.85 5.39 -0.63
C HIS A 118 3.69 6.88 -0.94
N SER A 119 3.86 7.77 0.07
CA SER A 119 3.89 9.22 -0.14
C SER A 119 2.64 9.71 -0.89
N MET A 120 2.76 10.29 -2.09
CA MET A 120 1.64 10.65 -2.97
C MET A 120 0.72 9.44 -3.24
N GLY A 121 1.27 8.23 -3.44
CA GLY A 121 0.46 7.01 -3.61
C GLY A 121 -0.36 6.66 -2.37
N GLY A 122 0.15 6.97 -1.17
CA GLY A 122 -0.60 6.84 0.08
C GLY A 122 -1.77 7.84 0.16
N ARG A 123 -1.59 9.07 -0.33
CA ARG A 123 -2.66 10.05 -0.49
C ARG A 123 -3.74 9.54 -1.45
N VAL A 124 -3.32 9.00 -2.60
CA VAL A 124 -4.23 8.37 -3.57
C VAL A 124 -5.04 7.25 -2.93
N ALA A 125 -4.38 6.38 -2.15
CA ALA A 125 -5.05 5.28 -1.47
C ALA A 125 -6.11 5.76 -0.48
N LEU A 126 -5.84 6.84 0.28
CA LEU A 126 -6.82 7.47 1.17
C LEU A 126 -8.01 8.04 0.39
N HIS A 127 -7.77 8.74 -0.72
CA HIS A 127 -8.82 9.32 -1.56
C HIS A 127 -9.73 8.27 -2.21
N LEU A 128 -9.19 7.11 -2.53
CA LEU A 128 -9.91 6.03 -3.22
C LEU A 128 -10.28 4.88 -2.27
N GLY A 129 -10.15 5.09 -0.96
CA GLY A 129 -10.53 4.09 0.03
C GLY A 129 -12.00 3.70 -0.02
N ASP A 130 -12.88 4.58 -0.50
CA ASP A 130 -14.31 4.32 -0.61
C ASP A 130 -14.75 3.67 -1.94
N GLU A 131 -13.81 3.38 -2.84
CA GLU A 131 -14.13 2.60 -4.04
C GLU A 131 -14.71 1.22 -3.66
N PRO A 132 -15.70 0.70 -4.40
CA PRO A 132 -16.58 -0.39 -3.94
C PRO A 132 -15.87 -1.64 -3.38
N ASP A 133 -14.80 -2.10 -4.03
CA ASP A 133 -14.11 -3.35 -3.66
C ASP A 133 -12.88 -3.12 -2.77
N VAL A 134 -12.57 -1.86 -2.43
CA VAL A 134 -11.45 -1.56 -1.55
C VAL A 134 -11.83 -1.92 -0.12
N ARG A 135 -11.01 -2.80 0.51
CA ARG A 135 -11.18 -3.24 1.90
C ARG A 135 -10.01 -2.83 2.79
N LEU A 136 -8.83 -2.60 2.19
CA LEU A 136 -7.64 -2.15 2.91
C LEU A 136 -7.01 -0.94 2.21
N VAL A 137 -6.78 0.11 2.99
CA VAL A 137 -5.94 1.26 2.65
C VAL A 137 -4.67 1.17 3.48
N LEU A 138 -3.54 0.89 2.86
CA LEU A 138 -2.23 0.81 3.51
C LEU A 138 -1.33 1.94 3.01
N GLY A 139 -1.16 2.96 3.84
CA GLY A 139 -0.32 4.13 3.54
C GLY A 139 1.08 4.01 4.14
N LEU A 140 2.10 4.15 3.32
CA LEU A 140 3.50 4.14 3.72
C LEU A 140 4.05 5.57 3.67
N SER A 141 4.33 6.17 4.83
CA SER A 141 4.70 7.59 4.93
C SER A 141 3.84 8.48 4.01
N PRO A 142 2.50 8.43 4.10
CA PRO A 142 1.61 9.08 3.13
C PRO A 142 1.74 10.61 3.19
N TRP A 143 1.70 11.24 2.02
CA TRP A 143 1.50 12.68 1.94
C TRP A 143 0.02 13.00 2.17
N ILE A 144 -0.29 13.65 3.26
CA ILE A 144 -1.67 14.01 3.64
C ILE A 144 -1.80 15.53 3.63
N ALA A 145 -2.73 16.04 2.84
CA ALA A 145 -3.06 17.46 2.80
C ALA A 145 -4.30 17.77 3.65
N LYS A 146 -4.41 19.03 4.06
CA LYS A 146 -5.60 19.51 4.77
C LYS A 146 -6.83 19.36 3.86
N GLY A 147 -7.90 18.76 4.39
CA GLY A 147 -9.14 18.53 3.64
C GLY A 147 -9.15 17.27 2.77
N ASP A 148 -8.08 16.47 2.78
CA ASP A 148 -8.14 15.16 2.14
C ASP A 148 -9.25 14.29 2.76
N PRO A 149 -9.97 13.48 1.96
CA PRO A 149 -11.03 12.61 2.46
C PRO A 149 -10.47 11.51 3.38
N ARG A 150 -11.36 10.96 4.19
CA ARG A 150 -11.08 9.81 5.06
C ARG A 150 -11.92 8.63 4.60
N PRO A 151 -11.33 7.43 4.46
CA PRO A 151 -12.06 6.22 4.10
C PRO A 151 -13.25 5.96 5.03
N GLY A 152 -14.36 5.54 4.45
CA GLY A 152 -15.61 5.29 5.15
C GLY A 152 -15.62 4.00 5.98
N ALA A 153 -16.77 3.65 6.54
CA ALA A 153 -16.99 2.42 7.30
C ALA A 153 -16.79 1.17 6.43
N GLY A 154 -16.40 0.06 7.06
CA GLY A 154 -16.16 -1.22 6.39
C GLY A 154 -14.86 -1.25 5.57
N ARG A 155 -13.97 -0.29 5.79
CA ARG A 155 -12.61 -0.25 5.24
C ARG A 155 -11.63 -0.15 6.38
N ARG A 156 -10.58 -0.95 6.30
CA ARG A 156 -9.47 -0.87 7.25
C ARG A 156 -8.41 0.08 6.71
N THR A 157 -8.00 1.03 7.53
CA THR A 157 -6.94 1.99 7.19
C THR A 157 -5.74 1.74 8.11
N VAL A 158 -4.61 1.34 7.55
CA VAL A 158 -3.36 1.19 8.29
C VAL A 158 -2.33 2.15 7.69
N LEU A 159 -1.79 3.03 8.52
CA LEU A 159 -0.71 3.91 8.13
C LEU A 159 0.58 3.45 8.81
N ILE A 160 1.64 3.28 8.05
CA ILE A 160 2.99 2.99 8.56
C ILE A 160 3.84 4.22 8.31
N HIS A 161 4.48 4.77 9.34
CA HIS A 161 5.19 6.04 9.21
C HIS A 161 6.51 6.05 9.99
N GLY A 162 7.58 6.53 9.35
CA GLY A 162 8.87 6.71 9.99
C GLY A 162 8.88 7.93 10.93
N ASP A 163 9.44 7.79 12.13
CA ASP A 163 9.49 8.88 13.12
C ASP A 163 10.45 10.03 12.75
N ARG A 164 11.35 9.80 11.75
CA ARG A 164 12.29 10.79 11.22
C ARG A 164 11.92 11.28 9.82
N ASP A 165 10.67 11.10 9.42
CA ASP A 165 10.20 11.59 8.12
C ASP A 165 10.06 13.12 8.14
N VAL A 166 10.96 13.80 7.43
CA VAL A 166 10.97 15.27 7.29
C VAL A 166 10.28 15.75 6.02
N ILE A 167 9.88 14.83 5.14
CA ILE A 167 9.21 15.13 3.87
C ILE A 167 7.68 15.14 4.07
N CYS A 168 7.17 14.08 4.66
CA CYS A 168 5.76 13.97 5.05
C CYS A 168 5.70 13.84 6.57
N PRO A 169 5.33 14.90 7.29
CA PRO A 169 5.39 14.87 8.75
C PRO A 169 4.44 13.82 9.35
N LEU A 170 4.94 13.05 10.31
CA LEU A 170 4.22 11.99 11.04
C LEU A 170 2.89 12.46 11.64
N TRP A 171 2.80 13.74 12.07
CA TRP A 171 1.59 14.29 12.66
C TRP A 171 0.36 14.18 11.74
N GLY A 172 0.55 14.26 10.42
CA GLY A 172 -0.54 14.10 9.45
C GLY A 172 -1.16 12.70 9.51
N SER A 173 -0.32 11.66 9.56
CA SER A 173 -0.79 10.28 9.72
C SER A 173 -1.44 10.06 11.07
N ARG A 174 -0.86 10.60 12.14
CA ARG A 174 -1.43 10.50 13.49
C ARG A 174 -2.82 11.15 13.55
N HIS A 175 -2.93 12.39 13.09
CA HIS A 175 -4.20 13.13 13.08
C HIS A 175 -5.27 12.38 12.25
N THR A 176 -4.89 11.83 11.09
CA THR A 176 -5.81 11.04 10.25
C THR A 176 -6.33 9.81 10.98
N VAL A 177 -5.46 9.07 11.67
CA VAL A 177 -5.88 7.89 12.43
C VAL A 177 -6.73 8.29 13.64
N ASP A 178 -6.38 9.35 14.37
CA ASP A 178 -7.17 9.87 15.49
C ASP A 178 -8.59 10.27 15.03
N GLU A 179 -8.72 10.95 13.88
CA GLU A 179 -10.02 11.32 13.30
C GLU A 179 -10.85 10.08 12.91
N LEU A 180 -10.22 9.09 12.27
CA LEU A 180 -10.90 7.85 11.88
C LEU A 180 -11.40 7.08 13.10
N LEU A 181 -10.58 6.93 14.14
CA LEU A 181 -10.94 6.26 15.39
C LEU A 181 -12.07 6.99 16.11
N ALA A 182 -12.03 8.33 16.16
CA ALA A 182 -13.10 9.14 16.73
C ALA A 182 -14.45 8.99 16.01
N GLN A 183 -14.42 8.58 14.73
CA GLN A 183 -15.60 8.27 13.92
C GLN A 183 -16.00 6.78 13.99
N GLY A 184 -15.38 5.99 14.87
CA GLY A 184 -15.65 4.54 14.97
C GLY A 184 -15.17 3.73 13.76
N ARG A 185 -14.16 4.23 13.01
CA ARG A 185 -13.59 3.53 11.85
C ARG A 185 -12.44 2.62 12.27
N GLU A 186 -12.20 1.58 11.48
CA GLU A 186 -11.07 0.68 11.67
C GLU A 186 -9.78 1.37 11.17
N ALA A 187 -8.97 1.88 12.09
CA ALA A 187 -7.76 2.60 11.73
C ALA A 187 -6.61 2.32 12.69
N ALA A 188 -5.38 2.26 12.14
CA ALA A 188 -4.16 2.14 12.93
C ALA A 188 -3.01 2.95 12.36
N LEU A 189 -2.12 3.40 13.23
CA LEU A 189 -0.81 3.95 12.89
C LEU A 189 0.28 3.07 13.50
N ILE A 190 1.17 2.55 12.67
CA ILE A 190 2.41 1.89 13.09
C ILE A 190 3.55 2.87 12.90
N ARG A 191 4.14 3.34 13.99
CA ARG A 191 5.30 4.23 13.98
C ARG A 191 6.58 3.42 13.96
N VAL A 192 7.41 3.62 12.92
CA VAL A 192 8.69 2.93 12.76
C VAL A 192 9.82 3.83 13.27
N ALA A 193 10.43 3.44 14.39
CA ALA A 193 11.51 4.21 14.99
C ALA A 193 12.75 4.28 14.09
N ARG A 194 13.43 5.43 14.10
CA ARG A 194 14.66 5.70 13.35
C ARG A 194 14.53 5.46 11.85
N SER A 195 13.35 5.72 11.27
CA SER A 195 13.09 5.55 9.85
C SER A 195 12.66 6.86 9.20
N ASP A 196 13.15 7.08 7.99
CA ASP A 196 12.91 8.26 7.17
C ASP A 196 11.82 8.02 6.10
N HIS A 197 11.53 9.07 5.32
CA HIS A 197 10.57 9.01 4.21
C HIS A 197 10.94 7.96 3.15
N ALA A 198 12.22 7.72 2.95
CA ALA A 198 12.70 6.80 1.92
C ALA A 198 12.53 5.32 2.28
N MET A 199 12.33 5.00 3.56
CA MET A 199 12.17 3.64 4.10
C MET A 199 13.39 2.73 3.88
N LEU A 200 14.53 3.32 3.48
CA LEU A 200 15.72 2.55 3.06
C LEU A 200 16.50 2.00 4.26
N LEU A 201 16.58 2.77 5.36
CA LEU A 201 17.39 2.40 6.54
C LEU A 201 16.90 1.10 7.20
N ARG A 202 15.61 0.79 7.09
CA ARG A 202 14.99 -0.41 7.67
C ARG A 202 14.14 -1.15 6.63
N ALA A 203 14.60 -1.23 5.38
CA ALA A 203 13.82 -1.74 4.24
C ALA A 203 13.22 -3.13 4.48
N GLY A 204 13.95 -4.03 5.14
CA GLY A 204 13.45 -5.37 5.50
C GLY A 204 12.27 -5.31 6.46
N LEU A 205 12.31 -4.42 7.46
CA LEU A 205 11.20 -4.24 8.40
C LEU A 205 9.96 -3.68 7.70
N TRP A 206 10.14 -2.63 6.88
CA TRP A 206 9.03 -2.06 6.10
C TRP A 206 8.37 -3.10 5.19
N THR A 207 9.18 -3.92 4.53
CA THR A 207 8.68 -4.99 3.65
C THR A 207 7.91 -6.02 4.46
N LYS A 208 8.43 -6.45 5.62
CA LYS A 208 7.74 -7.38 6.51
C LYS A 208 6.41 -6.80 6.99
N LEU A 209 6.38 -5.56 7.48
CA LEU A 209 5.15 -4.89 7.91
C LEU A 209 4.08 -4.88 6.82
N VAL A 210 4.45 -4.53 5.60
CA VAL A 210 3.50 -4.49 4.47
C VAL A 210 2.92 -5.88 4.18
N THR A 211 3.74 -6.92 4.13
CA THR A 211 3.27 -8.29 3.87
C THR A 211 2.38 -8.81 4.99
N GLU A 212 2.78 -8.62 6.25
CA GLU A 212 2.02 -9.04 7.42
C GLU A 212 0.66 -8.35 7.52
N VAL A 213 0.61 -7.02 7.30
CA VAL A 213 -0.67 -6.27 7.31
C VAL A 213 -1.63 -6.85 6.27
N VAL A 214 -1.16 -7.14 5.05
CA VAL A 214 -2.00 -7.71 4.00
C VAL A 214 -2.44 -9.14 4.36
N GLN A 215 -1.53 -9.97 4.88
CA GLN A 215 -1.85 -11.34 5.30
C GLN A 215 -2.90 -11.39 6.42
N VAL A 216 -2.73 -10.55 7.44
CA VAL A 216 -3.67 -10.50 8.56
C VAL A 216 -5.01 -9.90 8.14
N ALA A 217 -4.99 -8.85 7.30
CA ALA A 217 -6.21 -8.20 6.83
C ALA A 217 -7.08 -9.09 5.92
N PHE A 218 -6.47 -10.07 5.24
CA PHE A 218 -7.12 -10.95 4.27
C PHE A 218 -6.86 -12.44 4.56
N ALA A 219 -6.76 -12.81 5.84
CA ALA A 219 -6.46 -14.18 6.23
C ALA A 219 -7.45 -15.20 5.65
N ASP A 220 -8.74 -14.87 5.65
CA ASP A 220 -9.80 -15.72 5.11
C ASP A 220 -9.70 -15.90 3.60
N GLU A 221 -9.48 -14.81 2.86
CA GLU A 221 -9.38 -14.81 1.40
C GLU A 221 -8.10 -15.48 0.90
N LEU A 222 -7.05 -15.50 1.73
CA LEU A 222 -5.77 -16.13 1.41
C LEU A 222 -5.71 -17.61 1.80
N GLY A 223 -6.80 -18.14 2.37
CA GLY A 223 -6.86 -19.56 2.76
C GLY A 223 -6.21 -19.86 4.11
N GLY A 224 -5.93 -18.84 4.91
CA GLY A 224 -5.57 -18.92 6.31
C GLY A 224 -6.84 -19.18 7.14
N GLY A 225 -7.59 -20.24 6.82
CA GLY A 225 -8.75 -20.63 7.61
C GLY A 225 -8.34 -20.85 9.05
N ALA A 226 -9.12 -20.31 9.98
CA ALA A 226 -9.17 -20.44 11.45
C ALA A 226 -8.26 -21.52 12.07
N GLY A 227 -6.97 -21.47 11.77
CA GLY A 227 -5.92 -22.21 12.43
C GLY A 227 -5.35 -21.33 13.51
N ASP A 228 -5.91 -21.48 14.71
CA ASP A 228 -5.29 -21.03 15.95
C ASP A 228 -5.28 -19.52 16.24
N ALA A 229 -6.48 -18.93 16.37
CA ALA A 229 -6.66 -17.67 17.10
C ALA A 229 -6.39 -17.78 18.62
N GLY A 230 -5.72 -18.86 19.05
CA GLY A 230 -5.40 -19.21 20.44
C GLY A 230 -3.92 -19.22 20.77
N ARG A 231 -3.04 -18.62 19.98
CA ARG A 231 -1.67 -18.40 20.44
C ARG A 231 -1.65 -17.18 21.34
N ASP A 232 -1.57 -17.42 22.64
CA ASP A 232 -1.02 -16.49 23.64
C ASP A 232 0.45 -16.21 23.31
N GLY A 233 0.67 -15.56 22.17
CA GLY A 233 1.99 -15.07 21.78
C GLY A 233 2.37 -13.84 22.62
N PRO A 234 3.69 -13.55 22.76
CA PRO A 234 4.15 -12.41 23.53
C PRO A 234 3.52 -11.11 22.99
N GLY A 235 2.99 -10.28 23.88
CA GLY A 235 2.42 -8.98 23.53
C GLY A 235 3.46 -8.03 22.94
N PRO A 236 3.05 -6.93 22.28
CA PRO A 236 3.95 -5.97 21.63
C PRO A 236 4.97 -5.34 22.59
N HIS A 237 4.72 -5.37 23.89
CA HIS A 237 5.58 -4.82 24.95
C HIS A 237 6.26 -5.89 25.80
N ASP A 238 6.18 -7.17 25.45
CA ASP A 238 6.87 -8.23 26.18
C ASP A 238 8.40 -8.10 26.01
N PRO A 239 9.16 -7.94 27.11
CA PRO A 239 10.61 -7.79 27.04
C PRO A 239 11.33 -9.05 26.53
N ALA A 240 10.68 -10.22 26.63
CA ALA A 240 11.22 -11.49 26.14
C ALA A 240 10.94 -11.75 24.66
N ALA A 241 10.07 -10.95 24.01
CA ALA A 241 9.71 -11.12 22.62
C ALA A 241 10.88 -10.86 21.67
N THR A 242 11.07 -11.73 20.70
CA THR A 242 12.04 -11.51 19.62
C THR A 242 11.60 -10.32 18.74
N PRO A 243 12.51 -9.73 17.94
CA PRO A 243 12.11 -8.69 16.98
C PRO A 243 11.02 -9.15 16.00
N VAL A 244 10.96 -10.43 15.66
CA VAL A 244 9.93 -11.03 14.80
C VAL A 244 8.59 -11.06 15.52
N ASP A 245 8.55 -11.59 16.75
CA ASP A 245 7.34 -11.69 17.57
C ASP A 245 6.71 -10.30 17.80
N ARG A 246 7.54 -9.27 18.01
CA ARG A 246 7.07 -7.89 18.17
C ARG A 246 6.40 -7.34 16.91
N VAL A 247 6.96 -7.60 15.73
CA VAL A 247 6.34 -7.20 14.47
C VAL A 247 4.97 -7.84 14.31
N ASP A 248 4.90 -9.15 14.52
CA ASP A 248 3.66 -9.92 14.37
C ASP A 248 2.59 -9.44 15.38
N ALA A 249 2.94 -9.25 16.65
CA ALA A 249 2.04 -8.71 17.67
C ALA A 249 1.54 -7.29 17.37
N VAL A 250 2.44 -6.41 16.89
CA VAL A 250 2.08 -5.04 16.50
C VAL A 250 1.13 -5.06 15.32
N VAL A 251 1.38 -5.86 14.29
CA VAL A 251 0.52 -5.97 13.12
C VAL A 251 -0.85 -6.56 13.48
N GLN A 252 -0.89 -7.64 14.27
CA GLN A 252 -2.14 -8.22 14.75
C GLN A 252 -2.98 -7.18 15.50
N THR A 253 -2.35 -6.45 16.42
CA THR A 253 -3.04 -5.38 17.16
C THR A 253 -3.54 -4.28 16.21
N ALA A 254 -2.69 -3.80 15.28
CA ALA A 254 -3.05 -2.76 14.32
C ALA A 254 -4.25 -3.15 13.45
N VAL A 255 -4.25 -4.39 12.96
CA VAL A 255 -5.29 -4.86 12.04
C VAL A 255 -6.59 -5.22 12.77
N GLN A 256 -6.51 -5.81 13.97
CA GLN A 256 -7.69 -6.29 14.69
C GLN A 256 -8.31 -5.25 15.63
N ARG A 257 -7.51 -4.42 16.27
CA ARG A 257 -7.96 -3.48 17.32
C ARG A 257 -7.81 -2.02 16.94
N GLY A 258 -6.95 -1.72 15.97
CA GLY A 258 -6.60 -0.36 15.60
C GLY A 258 -5.72 0.35 16.64
N GLY A 259 -5.57 1.66 16.50
CA GLY A 259 -4.82 2.49 17.43
C GLY A 259 -3.44 2.92 16.94
N ILE A 260 -2.65 3.51 17.85
CA ILE A 260 -1.28 4.00 17.57
C ILE A 260 -0.29 3.07 18.24
N LEU A 261 0.63 2.52 17.48
CA LEU A 261 1.56 1.49 17.87
C LEU A 261 2.99 1.87 17.49
N ASP A 262 3.95 1.48 18.31
CA ASP A 262 5.37 1.78 18.12
C ASP A 262 6.18 0.51 17.81
N LEU A 263 7.16 0.64 16.86
CA LEU A 263 8.06 -0.42 16.48
C LEU A 263 9.51 0.05 16.24
#